data_36618fc2873754162295d34f7924d125
#
_entry.id   36618fc2873754162295d34f7924d125
#
_cell.length_a   1.000
_cell.length_b   1.000
_cell.length_c   1.000
_cell.angle_alpha   90.00
_cell.angle_beta   90.00
_cell.angle_gamma   90.00
#
_symmetry.space_group_name_H-M   'P 1'
#
loop_
_entity.id
_entity.type
_entity.pdbx_description
1 polymer ?
#
loop_
_entity_poly.entity_id
_entity_poly.type
_entity_poly.pdbx_seq_one_letter_code
_entity_poly.pdbx_strand_id
1 'polypeptide(L)'
;MPMTIADLRTITGRTYPARRRTQNLVGGLSPIQASNFSMGFVTLEPHGGQVPWHNQEQEEVYFILEGKGEMCLGAERSTIVGGQAVFIPPRVFHQLTNTGATPMKMIYCYGPAGDVAHWRQELEGTLPRAGTDAPTLPEGAQPQWTEPPQS
;
A
#
# COMPACT_ATOMS: atom_id res chain seq x y z
N MET A 1 -24.18 -23.15 5.67
CA MET A 1 -23.04 -22.29 6.07
C MET A 1 -23.49 -20.84 6.11
N PRO A 2 -23.31 -20.15 7.21
CA PRO A 2 -23.67 -18.73 7.27
C PRO A 2 -22.81 -17.91 6.33
N MET A 3 -23.38 -16.82 5.84
CA MET A 3 -22.65 -15.86 5.01
C MET A 3 -21.64 -15.11 5.86
N THR A 4 -20.41 -15.00 5.39
CA THR A 4 -19.35 -14.23 6.05
C THR A 4 -19.26 -12.85 5.40
N ILE A 5 -19.40 -11.81 6.21
CA ILE A 5 -19.40 -10.42 5.71
C ILE A 5 -18.35 -9.63 6.48
N ALA A 6 -17.51 -8.91 5.77
CA ALA A 6 -16.60 -7.92 6.32
C ALA A 6 -17.14 -6.52 5.98
N ASP A 7 -17.13 -5.62 6.97
CA ASP A 7 -17.74 -4.30 6.85
C ASP A 7 -16.73 -3.23 7.25
N LEU A 8 -16.39 -2.35 6.34
CA LEU A 8 -15.46 -1.24 6.61
C LEU A 8 -15.92 -0.35 7.75
N ARG A 9 -17.22 -0.24 7.98
CA ARG A 9 -17.77 0.58 9.06
C ARG A 9 -17.43 0.04 10.44
N THR A 10 -17.10 -1.24 10.55
CA THR A 10 -16.77 -1.91 11.82
C THR A 10 -15.31 -2.34 11.92
N ILE A 11 -14.58 -2.31 10.82
CA ILE A 11 -13.17 -2.67 10.81
C ILE A 11 -12.33 -1.42 11.12
N THR A 12 -11.75 -1.37 12.31
CA THR A 12 -10.93 -0.23 12.72
C THR A 12 -9.68 -0.09 11.88
N GLY A 13 -9.03 -1.21 11.58
CA GLY A 13 -7.79 -1.21 10.84
C GLY A 13 -6.63 -0.64 11.66
N ARG A 14 -5.58 -0.25 10.95
CA ARG A 14 -4.37 0.31 11.56
C ARG A 14 -3.90 1.52 10.78
N THR A 15 -3.47 2.55 11.53
CA THR A 15 -2.81 3.74 10.97
C THR A 15 -1.30 3.55 11.06
N TYR A 16 -0.61 3.83 9.97
CA TYR A 16 0.83 3.69 9.83
C TYR A 16 1.53 5.05 9.83
N PRO A 17 2.82 5.07 10.18
CA PRO A 17 3.57 6.33 10.26
C PRO A 17 3.56 7.16 8.97
N ALA A 18 3.55 6.52 7.80
CA ALA A 18 3.50 7.22 6.51
C ALA A 18 2.13 7.84 6.21
N ARG A 19 1.31 8.04 7.21
CA ARG A 19 -0.03 8.65 7.13
C ARG A 19 -0.97 7.84 6.22
N ARG A 20 -0.99 6.56 6.48
CA ARG A 20 -1.83 5.57 5.80
C ARG A 20 -2.64 4.82 6.82
N ARG A 21 -3.92 4.58 6.50
CA ARG A 21 -4.78 3.67 7.25
C ARG A 21 -5.12 2.47 6.36
N THR A 22 -4.96 1.27 6.89
CA THR A 22 -5.29 0.03 6.20
C THR A 22 -6.38 -0.71 6.97
N GLN A 23 -7.43 -1.14 6.25
CA GLN A 23 -8.53 -1.93 6.79
C GLN A 23 -8.62 -3.22 5.98
N ASN A 24 -8.29 -4.35 6.58
CA ASN A 24 -8.29 -5.63 5.89
C ASN A 24 -9.71 -6.14 5.70
N LEU A 25 -10.09 -6.44 4.45
CA LEU A 25 -11.38 -7.03 4.11
C LEU A 25 -11.30 -8.54 3.99
N VAL A 26 -10.19 -9.05 3.48
CA VAL A 26 -9.89 -10.48 3.36
C VAL A 26 -8.47 -10.68 3.88
N GLY A 27 -8.33 -11.51 4.89
CA GLY A 27 -7.06 -11.76 5.56
C GLY A 27 -6.87 -10.91 6.81
N GLY A 28 -5.71 -10.97 7.42
CA GLY A 28 -5.43 -10.27 8.67
C GLY A 28 -6.43 -10.63 9.76
N LEU A 29 -7.02 -9.61 10.38
CA LEU A 29 -8.03 -9.79 11.43
C LEU A 29 -9.48 -9.75 10.90
N SER A 30 -9.66 -9.75 9.57
CA SER A 30 -10.99 -9.79 8.98
C SER A 30 -11.71 -11.11 9.27
N PRO A 31 -13.05 -11.10 9.37
CA PRO A 31 -13.79 -12.35 9.44
C PRO A 31 -13.67 -13.20 8.18
N ILE A 32 -13.27 -12.62 7.04
CA ILE A 32 -13.07 -13.36 5.80
C ILE A 32 -11.60 -13.78 5.70
N GLN A 33 -11.37 -15.10 5.56
CA GLN A 33 -10.05 -15.67 5.36
C GLN A 33 -10.10 -16.50 4.08
N ALA A 34 -9.25 -16.14 3.09
CA ALA A 34 -9.16 -16.84 1.83
C ALA A 34 -7.75 -17.41 1.65
N SER A 35 -7.63 -18.48 0.87
CA SER A 35 -6.34 -19.14 0.64
C SER A 35 -5.55 -18.52 -0.52
N ASN A 36 -6.26 -17.97 -1.50
CA ASN A 36 -5.64 -17.57 -2.77
C ASN A 36 -5.42 -16.07 -2.90
N PHE A 37 -5.99 -15.26 -2.02
CA PHE A 37 -5.81 -13.82 -2.08
C PHE A 37 -6.05 -13.15 -0.73
N SER A 38 -5.54 -11.95 -0.60
CA SER A 38 -5.84 -11.00 0.47
C SER A 38 -6.29 -9.70 -0.15
N MET A 39 -7.18 -8.98 0.51
CA MET A 39 -7.76 -7.74 0.00
C MET A 39 -8.04 -6.77 1.14
N GLY A 40 -7.84 -5.50 0.88
CA GLY A 40 -8.12 -4.47 1.87
C GLY A 40 -8.38 -3.12 1.26
N PHE A 41 -8.80 -2.22 2.13
CA PHE A 41 -9.10 -0.83 1.81
C PHE A 41 -8.05 0.06 2.46
N VAL A 42 -7.52 1.00 1.70
CA VAL A 42 -6.45 1.90 2.15
C VAL A 42 -6.86 3.34 1.94
N THR A 43 -6.62 4.16 2.94
CA THR A 43 -6.77 5.62 2.87
C THR A 43 -5.39 6.25 3.05
N LEU A 44 -4.98 7.07 2.08
CA LEU A 44 -3.76 7.87 2.16
C LEU A 44 -4.15 9.32 2.42
N GLU A 45 -3.53 9.92 3.43
CA GLU A 45 -3.79 11.34 3.73
C GLU A 45 -3.26 12.26 2.64
N PRO A 46 -3.87 13.46 2.48
CA PRO A 46 -3.40 14.43 1.50
C PRO A 46 -1.94 14.84 1.73
N HIS A 47 -1.31 15.30 0.67
CA HIS A 47 0.01 15.90 0.69
C HIS A 47 1.08 14.97 1.26
N GLY A 48 1.13 13.74 0.73
CA GLY A 48 2.26 12.86 1.00
C GLY A 48 1.96 11.58 1.75
N GLY A 49 0.69 11.29 2.12
CA GLY A 49 0.33 9.97 2.65
C GLY A 49 0.78 8.89 1.67
N GLN A 50 1.35 7.79 2.16
CA GLN A 50 2.13 6.93 1.29
C GLN A 50 2.03 5.44 1.65
N VAL A 51 2.02 4.60 0.62
CA VAL A 51 2.52 3.23 0.71
C VAL A 51 3.99 3.31 0.32
N PRO A 52 4.94 3.21 1.28
CA PRO A 52 6.35 3.45 1.00
C PRO A 52 6.97 2.39 0.07
N TRP A 53 8.10 2.74 -0.51
CA TRP A 53 8.88 1.89 -1.41
C TRP A 53 9.16 0.53 -0.78
N HIS A 54 8.67 -0.53 -1.42
CA HIS A 54 8.83 -1.90 -0.95
C HIS A 54 8.57 -2.89 -2.06
N ASN A 55 8.86 -4.15 -1.83
CA ASN A 55 8.46 -5.25 -2.70
C ASN A 55 7.91 -6.41 -1.87
N GLN A 56 7.34 -7.39 -2.55
CA GLN A 56 6.79 -8.59 -1.95
C GLN A 56 6.80 -9.73 -2.97
N GLU A 57 6.65 -10.96 -2.50
CA GLU A 57 6.62 -12.14 -3.36
C GLU A 57 5.32 -12.28 -4.14
N GLN A 58 4.19 -11.81 -3.58
CA GLN A 58 2.88 -11.91 -4.20
C GLN A 58 2.72 -10.90 -5.34
N GLU A 59 1.96 -11.28 -6.35
CA GLU A 59 1.47 -10.29 -7.32
C GLU A 59 0.31 -9.52 -6.70
N GLU A 60 0.12 -8.29 -7.14
CA GLU A 60 -0.84 -7.37 -6.52
C GLU A 60 -1.47 -6.45 -7.56
N VAL A 61 -2.68 -5.99 -7.24
CA VAL A 61 -3.36 -4.91 -7.97
C VAL A 61 -3.75 -3.84 -6.96
N TYR A 62 -3.51 -2.58 -7.32
CA TYR A 62 -4.13 -1.43 -6.67
C TYR A 62 -5.23 -0.91 -7.57
N PHE A 63 -6.43 -0.75 -7.04
CA PHE A 63 -7.54 -0.08 -7.72
C PHE A 63 -7.87 1.22 -6.98
N ILE A 64 -7.71 2.35 -7.66
CA ILE A 64 -7.94 3.66 -7.06
C ILE A 64 -9.43 3.97 -7.15
N LEU A 65 -10.08 4.16 -6.01
CA LEU A 65 -11.48 4.52 -5.94
C LEU A 65 -11.68 6.02 -6.13
N GLU A 66 -10.87 6.82 -5.46
CA GLU A 66 -10.92 8.28 -5.57
C GLU A 66 -9.59 8.90 -5.20
N GLY A 67 -9.36 10.09 -5.70
CA GLY A 67 -8.14 10.84 -5.43
C GLY A 67 -7.15 10.79 -6.59
N LYS A 68 -5.98 11.36 -6.35
CA LYS A 68 -4.91 11.50 -7.32
C LYS A 68 -3.58 11.25 -6.64
N GLY A 69 -2.73 10.45 -7.24
CA GLY A 69 -1.43 10.16 -6.68
C GLY A 69 -0.36 9.91 -7.72
N GLU A 70 0.83 9.62 -7.21
CA GLU A 70 1.97 9.18 -8.00
C GLU A 70 2.23 7.72 -7.71
N MET A 71 2.23 6.90 -8.76
CA MET A 71 2.61 5.50 -8.68
C MET A 71 4.01 5.32 -9.23
N CYS A 72 4.87 4.69 -8.45
CA CYS A 72 6.19 4.24 -8.89
C CYS A 72 6.21 2.72 -8.93
N LEU A 73 6.65 2.14 -10.04
CA LEU A 73 6.73 0.70 -10.24
C LEU A 73 8.05 0.40 -10.97
N GLY A 74 9.00 -0.20 -10.26
CA GLY A 74 10.33 -0.38 -10.81
C GLY A 74 10.94 0.95 -11.22
N ALA A 75 11.32 1.09 -12.47
CA ALA A 75 11.89 2.33 -13.01
C ALA A 75 10.85 3.30 -13.56
N GLU A 76 9.58 2.94 -13.53
CA GLU A 76 8.50 3.74 -14.12
C GLU A 76 7.77 4.55 -13.05
N ARG A 77 7.29 5.72 -13.47
CA ARG A 77 6.52 6.65 -12.64
C ARG A 77 5.35 7.20 -13.46
N SER A 78 4.17 7.22 -12.85
CA SER A 78 2.97 7.75 -13.51
C SER A 78 2.03 8.39 -12.49
N THR A 79 1.28 9.39 -12.93
CA THR A 79 0.12 9.85 -12.19
C THR A 79 -0.97 8.78 -12.29
N ILE A 80 -1.64 8.51 -11.17
CA ILE A 80 -2.76 7.58 -11.12
C ILE A 80 -3.96 8.26 -10.44
N VAL A 81 -5.15 8.02 -10.96
CA VAL A 81 -6.39 8.68 -10.50
C VAL A 81 -7.52 7.68 -10.31
N GLY A 82 -8.58 8.11 -9.66
CA GLY A 82 -9.78 7.29 -9.44
C GLY A 82 -10.27 6.61 -10.70
N GLY A 83 -10.63 5.34 -10.58
CA GLY A 83 -11.08 4.51 -11.68
C GLY A 83 -9.98 3.71 -12.37
N GLN A 84 -8.72 3.90 -11.99
CA GLN A 84 -7.59 3.20 -12.60
C GLN A 84 -7.08 2.09 -11.71
N ALA A 85 -6.63 1.00 -12.33
CA ALA A 85 -5.94 -0.09 -11.66
C ALA A 85 -4.50 -0.17 -12.15
N VAL A 86 -3.59 -0.53 -11.25
CA VAL A 86 -2.20 -0.82 -11.60
C VAL A 86 -1.84 -2.22 -11.16
N PHE A 87 -1.20 -2.97 -12.07
CA PHE A 87 -0.70 -4.31 -11.78
C PHE A 87 0.73 -4.24 -11.29
N ILE A 88 1.00 -4.94 -10.20
CA ILE A 88 2.31 -5.01 -9.56
C ILE A 88 2.80 -6.44 -9.65
N PRO A 89 3.79 -6.73 -10.52
CA PRO A 89 4.35 -8.07 -10.63
C PRO A 89 5.06 -8.51 -9.34
N PRO A 90 5.21 -9.83 -9.12
CA PRO A 90 5.99 -10.32 -7.98
C PRO A 90 7.38 -9.69 -7.91
N ARG A 91 7.80 -9.34 -6.70
CA ARG A 91 9.14 -8.84 -6.37
C ARG A 91 9.51 -7.46 -6.93
N VAL A 92 8.63 -6.82 -7.68
CA VAL A 92 8.91 -5.48 -8.22
C VAL A 92 8.66 -4.42 -7.15
N PHE A 93 9.66 -3.58 -6.90
CA PHE A 93 9.52 -2.47 -5.95
C PHE A 93 8.50 -1.47 -6.45
N HIS A 94 7.69 -0.97 -5.53
CA HIS A 94 6.61 -0.03 -5.84
C HIS A 94 6.32 0.90 -4.66
N GLN A 95 5.75 2.05 -5.00
CA GLN A 95 5.39 3.09 -4.05
C GLN A 95 4.19 3.86 -4.58
N LEU A 96 3.25 4.19 -3.69
CA LEU A 96 2.10 5.03 -4.03
C LEU A 96 2.07 6.21 -3.07
N THR A 97 2.05 7.42 -3.61
CA THR A 97 2.00 8.65 -2.81
C THR A 97 0.77 9.47 -3.19
N ASN A 98 0.02 9.91 -2.19
CA ASN A 98 -1.07 10.86 -2.42
C ASN A 98 -0.45 12.25 -2.63
N THR A 99 -0.54 12.76 -3.84
CA THR A 99 -0.02 14.09 -4.21
C THR A 99 -1.12 15.15 -4.27
N GLY A 100 -2.36 14.76 -3.96
CA GLY A 100 -3.50 15.67 -4.01
C GLY A 100 -3.80 16.33 -2.68
N ALA A 101 -4.86 17.14 -2.68
CA ALA A 101 -5.32 17.90 -1.52
C ALA A 101 -6.47 17.22 -0.78
N THR A 102 -6.92 16.06 -1.23
CA THR A 102 -8.00 15.28 -0.62
C THR A 102 -7.51 13.87 -0.31
N PRO A 103 -8.14 13.14 0.62
CA PRO A 103 -7.77 11.75 0.88
C PRO A 103 -7.85 10.90 -0.37
N MET A 104 -6.89 10.01 -0.55
CA MET A 104 -6.86 9.04 -1.63
C MET A 104 -7.33 7.70 -1.08
N LYS A 105 -8.26 7.06 -1.78
CA LYS A 105 -8.84 5.78 -1.37
C LYS A 105 -8.59 4.74 -2.44
N MET A 106 -8.11 3.58 -2.01
CA MET A 106 -7.83 2.48 -2.93
C MET A 106 -8.16 1.13 -2.29
N ILE A 107 -8.32 0.13 -3.14
CA ILE A 107 -8.38 -1.28 -2.76
C ILE A 107 -7.11 -1.95 -3.25
N TYR A 108 -6.47 -2.74 -2.39
CA TYR A 108 -5.43 -3.67 -2.82
C TYR A 108 -5.97 -5.09 -2.82
N CYS A 109 -5.46 -5.88 -3.74
CA CYS A 109 -5.69 -7.31 -3.77
C CYS A 109 -4.39 -7.98 -4.18
N TYR A 110 -3.92 -8.94 -3.38
CA TYR A 110 -2.71 -9.69 -3.72
C TYR A 110 -2.93 -11.19 -3.52
N GLY A 111 -2.18 -11.98 -4.24
CA GLY A 111 -2.23 -13.43 -4.14
C GLY A 111 -0.86 -14.07 -4.39
N PRO A 112 -0.64 -15.27 -3.81
CA PRO A 112 -1.50 -15.96 -2.85
C PRO A 112 -1.70 -15.18 -1.56
N ALA A 113 -2.67 -15.61 -0.74
CA ALA A 113 -2.90 -15.04 0.58
C ALA A 113 -1.67 -15.22 1.45
N GLY A 114 -1.57 -14.40 2.47
CA GLY A 114 -0.50 -14.49 3.43
C GLY A 114 0.00 -13.13 3.85
N ASP A 115 1.09 -13.16 4.59
CA ASP A 115 1.67 -11.97 5.16
C ASP A 115 2.65 -11.30 4.18
N VAL A 116 2.67 -9.98 4.23
CA VAL A 116 3.68 -9.17 3.54
C VAL A 116 4.44 -8.36 4.59
N ALA A 117 5.76 -8.35 4.49
CA ALA A 117 6.59 -7.83 5.58
C ALA A 117 6.62 -6.30 5.70
N HIS A 118 6.26 -5.58 4.64
CA HIS A 118 6.51 -4.13 4.58
C HIS A 118 5.84 -3.34 5.70
N TRP A 119 4.65 -3.73 6.12
CA TRP A 119 3.94 -2.99 7.17
C TRP A 119 4.66 -3.09 8.53
N ARG A 120 5.26 -4.25 8.83
CA ARG A 120 6.06 -4.40 10.05
C ARG A 120 7.36 -3.61 9.94
N GLN A 121 7.99 -3.67 8.78
CA GLN A 121 9.23 -2.92 8.52
C GLN A 121 8.99 -1.41 8.63
N GLU A 122 7.84 -0.93 8.18
CA GLU A 122 7.49 0.48 8.34
C GLU A 122 7.37 0.85 9.83
N LEU A 123 6.64 0.03 10.61
CA LEU A 123 6.47 0.27 12.05
C LEU A 123 7.80 0.18 12.81
N GLU A 124 8.71 -0.67 12.37
CA GLU A 124 10.01 -0.89 13.01
C GLU A 124 11.09 0.07 12.50
N GLY A 125 10.82 0.82 11.43
CA GLY A 125 11.81 1.68 10.81
C GLY A 125 12.88 0.93 10.02
N THR A 126 12.56 -0.27 9.52
CA THR A 126 13.52 -1.16 8.83
C THR A 126 13.20 -1.37 7.35
N LEU A 127 12.34 -0.52 6.77
CA LEU A 127 12.06 -0.59 5.32
C LEU A 127 13.36 -0.48 4.52
N PRO A 128 13.49 -1.28 3.43
CA PRO A 128 14.61 -1.09 2.51
C PRO A 128 14.66 0.34 1.99
N ARG A 129 15.83 0.96 2.03
CA ARG A 129 15.99 2.36 1.64
C ARG A 129 16.31 2.47 0.16
N ALA A 130 15.53 3.26 -0.55
CA ALA A 130 15.75 3.53 -1.97
C ALA A 130 17.16 4.06 -2.20
N GLY A 131 17.87 3.44 -3.15
CA GLY A 131 19.23 3.84 -3.49
C GLY A 131 20.32 3.33 -2.55
N THR A 132 19.98 2.60 -1.50
CA THR A 132 20.95 2.05 -0.52
C THR A 132 20.87 0.53 -0.50
N ASP A 133 19.82 -0.03 0.08
CA ASP A 133 19.57 -1.48 0.13
C ASP A 133 18.37 -1.91 -0.70
N ALA A 134 17.80 -0.97 -1.44
CA ALA A 134 16.76 -1.17 -2.44
C ALA A 134 17.13 -0.39 -3.72
N PRO A 135 16.52 -0.73 -4.87
CA PRO A 135 16.72 0.07 -6.08
C PRO A 135 16.35 1.54 -5.85
N THR A 136 16.96 2.43 -6.62
CA THR A 136 16.60 3.84 -6.60
C THR A 136 15.15 4.02 -7.08
N LEU A 137 14.46 5.01 -6.51
CA LEU A 137 13.18 5.47 -7.05
C LEU A 137 13.38 6.02 -8.47
N PRO A 138 12.32 6.01 -9.30
CA PRO A 138 12.36 6.70 -10.59
C PRO A 138 12.75 8.16 -10.42
N GLU A 139 13.44 8.71 -11.42
CA GLU A 139 13.83 10.12 -11.41
C GLU A 139 12.62 11.04 -11.25
N GLY A 140 12.72 12.01 -10.34
CA GLY A 140 11.64 12.95 -10.05
C GLY A 140 10.53 12.44 -9.16
N ALA A 141 10.64 11.21 -8.67
CA ALA A 141 9.64 10.62 -7.79
C ALA A 141 9.54 11.35 -6.44
N GLN A 142 8.37 11.26 -5.82
CA GLN A 142 8.21 11.66 -4.43
C GLN A 142 9.17 10.85 -3.56
N PRO A 143 9.81 11.49 -2.57
CA PRO A 143 10.76 10.78 -1.73
C PRO A 143 10.08 9.66 -0.94
N GLN A 144 10.80 8.57 -0.75
CA GLN A 144 10.35 7.48 0.11
C GLN A 144 10.17 8.03 1.53
N TRP A 145 8.99 7.76 2.11
CA TRP A 145 8.80 8.05 3.52
C TRP A 145 9.75 7.20 4.36
N THR A 146 10.47 7.84 5.24
CA THR A 146 11.35 7.19 6.21
C THR A 146 11.12 7.84 7.56
N GLU A 147 11.13 7.04 8.63
CA GLU A 147 11.10 7.63 9.96
C GLU A 147 12.33 8.51 10.18
N PRO A 148 12.14 9.69 10.79
CA PRO A 148 13.30 10.45 11.26
C PRO A 148 14.08 9.57 12.22
N PRO A 149 15.42 9.63 12.21
CA PRO A 149 16.20 8.91 13.20
C PRO A 149 15.74 9.33 14.59
N GLN A 150 15.49 8.35 15.45
CA GLN A 150 15.10 8.61 16.82
C GLN A 150 16.27 9.26 17.53
N SER A 151 16.02 10.44 18.08
CA SER A 151 17.01 11.18 18.87
C SER A 151 17.18 10.55 20.26
#